data_6b13014f9de1886d391e0f4042def6d7
#
_entry.id   6b13014f9de1886d391e0f4042def6d7
#
_cell.length_a   1.000
_cell.length_b   1.000
_cell.length_c   1.000
_cell.angle_alpha   90.00
_cell.angle_beta   90.00
_cell.angle_gamma   90.00
#
_symmetry.space_group_name_H-M   'P 1'
#
loop_
_entity.id
_entity.type
_entity.pdbx_description
1 polymer ?
#
loop_
_entity_poly.entity_id
_entity_poly.type
_entity_poly.pdbx_seq_one_letter_code
_entity_poly.pdbx_strand_id
1 'polypeptide(L)'
;VTVVPNTNAPAHDAVYKGLAIDSRTAGQHLYATDFHNGKVDVFDTSFHLVTLSGNFTDPNLPPGFAPFGIQDIGDTLYVTYALQDADQHDDVAGPGNGFVDAYDLSGHLIRRVASMGELNSPWGLALAPDDFGRFSGDLLVGNFGNGRIHVFDPTTLTSDGEFEAIGLMHSDAGKPVQIDGLWSLQFGKGTSATSANGTTTTLFFTAGPFGEDHGLFGSLVSVPPPGRQQ
;
A
#
# COMPACT_ATOMS: atom_id res chain seq x y z
N VAL A 1 7.82 -23.62 12.45
CA VAL A 1 7.40 -22.20 12.36
C VAL A 1 8.42 -21.42 13.18
N THR A 2 9.24 -20.65 12.50
CA THR A 2 10.16 -19.72 13.19
C THR A 2 9.34 -18.47 13.52
N VAL A 3 9.05 -18.26 14.79
CA VAL A 3 8.53 -16.99 15.27
C VAL A 3 9.76 -16.14 15.57
N VAL A 4 9.91 -15.00 14.93
CA VAL A 4 10.92 -14.00 15.33
C VAL A 4 10.44 -13.44 16.65
N PRO A 5 11.07 -13.79 17.77
CA PRO A 5 10.69 -13.17 19.03
C PRO A 5 11.09 -11.71 18.95
N ASN A 6 10.23 -10.81 19.37
CA ASN A 6 10.50 -9.39 19.52
C ASN A 6 11.53 -9.13 20.65
N THR A 7 12.63 -9.92 20.68
CA THR A 7 13.62 -9.88 21.77
C THR A 7 14.60 -8.72 21.67
N ASN A 8 14.56 -7.98 20.56
CA ASN A 8 15.40 -6.80 20.34
C ASN A 8 14.58 -5.50 20.23
N ALA A 9 13.28 -5.55 20.44
CA ALA A 9 12.51 -4.33 20.54
C ALA A 9 12.97 -3.58 21.81
N PRO A 10 13.32 -2.31 21.70
CA PRO A 10 13.36 -1.46 22.89
C PRO A 10 11.99 -1.51 23.58
N ALA A 11 11.92 -1.24 24.84
CA ALA A 11 10.84 -1.42 25.82
C ALA A 11 9.37 -1.09 25.43
N HIS A 12 9.05 -1.00 24.15
CA HIS A 12 7.73 -0.76 23.60
C HIS A 12 7.43 -1.85 22.57
N ASP A 13 6.32 -2.54 22.76
CA ASP A 13 5.86 -3.61 21.87
C ASP A 13 5.62 -3.06 20.45
N ALA A 14 6.25 -3.67 19.43
CA ALA A 14 6.01 -3.30 18.05
C ALA A 14 4.60 -3.71 17.62
N VAL A 15 3.92 -2.86 16.88
CA VAL A 15 2.64 -3.15 16.21
C VAL A 15 2.88 -3.15 14.71
N TYR A 16 3.14 -4.33 14.15
CA TYR A 16 3.38 -4.47 12.72
C TYR A 16 2.07 -4.47 11.93
N LYS A 17 1.92 -3.54 10.98
CA LYS A 17 0.71 -3.41 10.15
C LYS A 17 0.94 -3.81 8.69
N GLY A 18 2.12 -3.66 8.13
CA GLY A 18 2.44 -3.98 6.74
C GLY A 18 3.77 -4.72 6.60
N LEU A 19 3.88 -5.56 5.56
CA LEU A 19 5.08 -6.31 5.22
C LEU A 19 5.35 -6.21 3.72
N ALA A 20 6.62 -6.01 3.37
CA ALA A 20 7.10 -6.14 2.00
C ALA A 20 8.41 -6.93 1.98
N ILE A 21 8.64 -7.67 0.90
CA ILE A 21 9.92 -8.31 0.63
C ILE A 21 10.46 -7.74 -0.68
N ASP A 22 11.73 -7.37 -0.72
CA ASP A 22 12.30 -6.88 -1.97
C ASP A 22 12.45 -8.00 -3.01
N SER A 23 12.37 -7.60 -4.29
CA SER A 23 12.37 -8.52 -5.44
C SER A 23 13.76 -9.00 -5.85
N ARG A 24 14.83 -8.48 -5.23
CA ARG A 24 16.22 -8.85 -5.57
C ARG A 24 16.47 -10.34 -5.30
N THR A 25 17.32 -10.93 -6.12
CA THR A 25 17.66 -12.35 -6.01
C THR A 25 18.74 -12.66 -4.97
N ALA A 26 19.44 -11.62 -4.47
CA ALA A 26 20.49 -11.76 -3.46
C ALA A 26 20.45 -10.57 -2.48
N GLY A 27 20.63 -10.86 -1.19
CA GLY A 27 20.59 -9.84 -0.15
C GLY A 27 19.19 -9.27 0.07
N GLN A 28 18.16 -10.08 -0.11
CA GLN A 28 16.77 -9.69 0.12
C GLN A 28 16.55 -9.24 1.56
N HIS A 29 15.70 -8.26 1.72
CA HIS A 29 15.23 -7.80 3.02
C HIS A 29 13.72 -7.96 3.13
N LEU A 30 13.26 -8.21 4.36
CA LEU A 30 11.88 -8.07 4.75
C LEU A 30 11.73 -6.72 5.46
N TYR A 31 10.81 -5.90 4.99
CA TYR A 31 10.47 -4.59 5.55
C TYR A 31 9.14 -4.72 6.29
N ALA A 32 9.08 -4.24 7.51
CA ALA A 32 7.90 -4.30 8.36
C ALA A 32 7.58 -2.92 8.91
N THR A 33 6.38 -2.41 8.65
CA THR A 33 5.93 -1.14 9.21
C THR A 33 5.56 -1.33 10.68
N ASP A 34 6.38 -0.81 11.58
CA ASP A 34 6.11 -0.75 13.02
C ASP A 34 5.30 0.52 13.30
N PHE A 35 3.99 0.38 13.26
CA PHE A 35 3.05 1.47 13.39
C PHE A 35 3.17 2.14 14.77
N HIS A 36 3.30 1.35 15.84
CA HIS A 36 3.44 1.88 17.20
C HIS A 36 4.65 2.79 17.35
N ASN A 37 5.81 2.35 16.87
CA ASN A 37 7.06 3.08 17.02
C ASN A 37 7.32 4.09 15.88
N GLY A 38 6.42 4.20 14.89
CA GLY A 38 6.52 5.16 13.79
C GLY A 38 7.73 4.94 12.88
N LYS A 39 8.10 3.68 12.61
CA LYS A 39 9.29 3.32 11.84
C LYS A 39 9.06 2.11 10.93
N VAL A 40 10.01 1.87 10.04
CA VAL A 40 10.10 0.62 9.26
C VAL A 40 11.26 -0.20 9.80
N ASP A 41 10.97 -1.38 10.33
CA ASP A 41 11.97 -2.36 10.70
C ASP A 41 12.38 -3.19 9.48
N VAL A 42 13.68 -3.48 9.39
CA VAL A 42 14.23 -4.24 8.26
C VAL A 42 14.94 -5.48 8.76
N PHE A 43 14.64 -6.62 8.14
CA PHE A 43 15.22 -7.91 8.51
C PHE A 43 15.96 -8.53 7.33
N ASP A 44 17.09 -9.17 7.60
CA ASP A 44 17.83 -9.97 6.63
C ASP A 44 17.16 -11.33 6.37
N THR A 45 17.72 -12.14 5.49
CA THR A 45 17.24 -13.49 5.16
C THR A 45 17.30 -14.49 6.33
N SER A 46 17.98 -14.16 7.41
CA SER A 46 18.02 -14.92 8.65
C SER A 46 17.11 -14.37 9.72
N PHE A 47 16.29 -13.36 9.38
CA PHE A 47 15.40 -12.63 10.27
C PHE A 47 16.13 -11.86 11.41
N HIS A 48 17.37 -11.44 11.17
CA HIS A 48 18.04 -10.51 12.06
C HIS A 48 17.68 -9.08 11.65
N LEU A 49 17.40 -8.24 12.65
CA LEU A 49 17.18 -6.81 12.42
C LEU A 49 18.49 -6.18 11.90
N VAL A 50 18.36 -5.44 10.81
CA VAL A 50 19.48 -4.74 10.16
C VAL A 50 19.19 -3.26 10.04
N THR A 51 20.26 -2.45 10.03
CA THR A 51 20.18 -1.02 9.79
C THR A 51 20.68 -0.74 8.37
N LEU A 52 19.85 -0.09 7.58
CA LEU A 52 20.21 0.37 6.24
C LEU A 52 20.83 1.78 6.27
N SER A 53 21.31 2.25 5.14
CA SER A 53 21.90 3.59 5.02
C SER A 53 20.85 4.72 5.09
N GLY A 54 19.62 4.47 4.66
CA GLY A 54 18.44 5.30 4.90
C GLY A 54 17.63 4.80 6.09
N ASN A 55 16.66 5.57 6.51
CA ASN A 55 15.90 5.33 7.75
C ASN A 55 14.38 5.43 7.55
N PHE A 56 13.89 5.44 6.31
CA PHE A 56 12.46 5.56 5.97
C PHE A 56 11.81 6.80 6.62
N THR A 57 12.53 7.90 6.67
CA THR A 57 12.04 9.15 7.26
C THR A 57 11.72 10.17 6.17
N ASP A 58 10.51 10.74 6.22
CA ASP A 58 10.18 11.97 5.53
C ASP A 58 10.16 13.12 6.56
N PRO A 59 11.06 14.11 6.43
CA PRO A 59 11.12 15.24 7.35
C PRO A 59 9.89 16.14 7.31
N ASN A 60 9.05 16.01 6.27
CA ASN A 60 7.82 16.79 6.10
C ASN A 60 6.56 16.02 6.53
N LEU A 61 6.70 14.81 7.06
CA LEU A 61 5.56 14.08 7.61
C LEU A 61 5.11 14.73 8.93
N PRO A 62 3.82 15.12 9.05
CA PRO A 62 3.32 15.72 10.29
C PRO A 62 3.41 14.75 11.47
N PRO A 63 3.58 15.26 12.72
CA PRO A 63 3.53 14.42 13.91
C PRO A 63 2.20 13.64 14.03
N GLY A 64 2.27 12.44 14.57
CA GLY A 64 1.12 11.57 14.80
C GLY A 64 0.80 10.63 13.63
N PHE A 65 1.50 10.74 12.50
CA PHE A 65 1.40 9.78 11.41
C PHE A 65 2.52 8.73 11.52
N ALA A 66 2.16 7.48 11.24
CA ALA A 66 3.09 6.35 11.28
C ALA A 66 2.97 5.46 10.04
N PRO A 67 4.06 4.73 9.67
CA PRO A 67 4.04 3.81 8.55
C PRO A 67 2.98 2.72 8.75
N PHE A 68 2.07 2.56 7.78
CA PHE A 68 0.90 1.68 7.89
C PHE A 68 0.99 0.51 6.91
N GLY A 69 0.85 0.74 5.60
CA GLY A 69 1.11 -0.24 4.57
C GLY A 69 2.47 -0.04 3.91
N ILE A 70 2.99 -1.09 3.28
CA ILE A 70 4.24 -1.04 2.51
C ILE A 70 4.20 -2.04 1.37
N GLN A 71 4.71 -1.68 0.19
CA GLN A 71 4.76 -2.53 -0.98
C GLN A 71 6.02 -2.25 -1.81
N ASP A 72 6.75 -3.31 -2.21
CA ASP A 72 7.79 -3.21 -3.24
C ASP A 72 7.13 -3.25 -4.63
N ILE A 73 7.34 -2.19 -5.41
CA ILE A 73 6.88 -2.07 -6.79
C ILE A 73 8.07 -1.64 -7.65
N GLY A 74 8.67 -2.58 -8.36
CA GLY A 74 9.80 -2.29 -9.26
C GLY A 74 11.01 -1.71 -8.56
N ASP A 75 11.44 -2.32 -7.47
CA ASP A 75 12.56 -1.91 -6.61
C ASP A 75 12.36 -0.53 -5.95
N THR A 76 11.12 -0.07 -5.85
CA THR A 76 10.71 1.11 -5.09
C THR A 76 9.75 0.69 -3.98
N LEU A 77 10.08 1.03 -2.75
CA LEU A 77 9.22 0.79 -1.59
C LEU A 77 8.24 1.95 -1.43
N TYR A 78 6.98 1.70 -1.73
CA TYR A 78 5.92 2.62 -1.42
C TYR A 78 5.42 2.36 0.00
N VAL A 79 5.43 3.39 0.83
CA VAL A 79 5.00 3.33 2.24
C VAL A 79 3.80 4.26 2.40
N THR A 80 2.70 3.72 2.92
CA THR A 80 1.55 4.52 3.33
C THR A 80 1.65 4.88 4.80
N TYR A 81 1.05 6.01 5.17
CA TYR A 81 1.01 6.50 6.54
C TYR A 81 -0.43 6.78 6.94
N ALA A 82 -0.79 6.41 8.15
CA ALA A 82 -2.06 6.72 8.78
C ALA A 82 -1.86 7.48 10.09
N LEU A 83 -2.87 8.24 10.50
CA LEU A 83 -2.88 8.93 11.78
C LEU A 83 -3.06 7.89 12.89
N GLN A 84 -2.18 7.91 13.90
CA GLN A 84 -2.25 7.02 15.04
C GLN A 84 -3.34 7.46 16.03
N ASP A 85 -3.98 6.49 16.68
CA ASP A 85 -4.78 6.73 17.87
C ASP A 85 -3.89 7.10 19.09
N ALA A 86 -4.53 7.36 20.23
CA ALA A 86 -3.81 7.77 21.45
C ALA A 86 -2.90 6.68 22.01
N ASP A 87 -3.21 5.42 21.75
CA ASP A 87 -2.43 4.27 22.21
C ASP A 87 -1.37 3.86 21.17
N GLN A 88 -1.33 4.53 20.00
CA GLN A 88 -0.44 4.24 18.88
C GLN A 88 -0.58 2.81 18.36
N HIS A 89 -1.77 2.26 18.49
CA HIS A 89 -2.07 0.87 18.11
C HIS A 89 -2.90 0.80 16.83
N ASP A 90 -3.93 1.63 16.70
CA ASP A 90 -4.83 1.64 15.56
C ASP A 90 -4.86 3.00 14.85
N ASP A 91 -5.33 3.00 13.62
CA ASP A 91 -5.46 4.22 12.83
C ASP A 91 -6.72 5.00 13.19
N VAL A 92 -6.64 6.31 13.04
CA VAL A 92 -7.79 7.21 13.13
C VAL A 92 -8.28 7.53 11.73
N ALA A 93 -9.33 6.85 11.29
CA ALA A 93 -9.94 7.06 10.00
C ALA A 93 -10.52 8.48 9.87
N GLY A 94 -10.34 9.09 8.71
CA GLY A 94 -10.86 10.42 8.38
C GLY A 94 -10.30 10.95 7.07
N PRO A 95 -11.02 11.81 6.34
CA PRO A 95 -10.50 12.49 5.16
C PRO A 95 -9.23 13.29 5.49
N GLY A 96 -8.18 13.12 4.71
CA GLY A 96 -6.89 13.76 4.94
C GLY A 96 -5.98 13.03 5.94
N ASN A 97 -6.44 11.95 6.58
CA ASN A 97 -5.65 11.15 7.50
C ASN A 97 -4.81 10.11 6.74
N GLY A 98 -3.94 10.59 5.83
CA GLY A 98 -3.07 9.71 5.08
C GLY A 98 -2.01 10.42 4.26
N PHE A 99 -0.90 9.70 4.04
CA PHE A 99 0.19 10.07 3.14
C PHE A 99 0.73 8.83 2.44
N VAL A 100 1.41 9.03 1.32
CA VAL A 100 2.15 7.97 0.63
C VAL A 100 3.51 8.52 0.23
N ASP A 101 4.57 7.79 0.57
CA ASP A 101 5.95 8.10 0.19
C ASP A 101 6.57 6.96 -0.63
N ALA A 102 7.51 7.31 -1.48
CA ALA A 102 8.36 6.36 -2.21
C ALA A 102 9.79 6.44 -1.68
N TYR A 103 10.37 5.27 -1.39
CA TYR A 103 11.74 5.08 -0.92
C TYR A 103 12.51 4.14 -1.83
N ASP A 104 13.83 4.28 -1.86
CA ASP A 104 14.68 3.23 -2.40
C ASP A 104 14.75 2.03 -1.45
N LEU A 105 15.30 0.90 -1.92
CA LEU A 105 15.45 -0.31 -1.10
C LEU A 105 16.43 -0.15 0.09
N SER A 106 17.14 0.98 0.16
CA SER A 106 18.03 1.33 1.27
C SER A 106 17.37 2.27 2.28
N GLY A 107 16.10 2.65 2.05
CA GLY A 107 15.31 3.50 2.95
C GLY A 107 15.54 5.00 2.78
N HIS A 108 16.15 5.46 1.67
CA HIS A 108 16.22 6.89 1.38
C HIS A 108 14.94 7.34 0.69
N LEU A 109 14.39 8.47 1.15
CA LEU A 109 13.22 9.08 0.54
C LEU A 109 13.52 9.51 -0.90
N ILE A 110 12.75 8.99 -1.85
CA ILE A 110 12.76 9.42 -3.25
C ILE A 110 11.85 10.63 -3.41
N ARG A 111 10.61 10.51 -2.92
CA ARG A 111 9.60 11.58 -2.96
C ARG A 111 8.38 11.30 -2.11
N ARG A 112 7.64 12.36 -1.81
CA ARG A 112 6.23 12.27 -1.46
C ARG A 112 5.43 11.92 -2.72
N VAL A 113 4.53 10.93 -2.61
CA VAL A 113 3.67 10.46 -3.71
C VAL A 113 2.30 11.12 -3.63
N ALA A 114 1.72 11.19 -2.44
CA ALA A 114 0.42 11.80 -2.20
C ALA A 114 0.29 12.25 -0.74
N SER A 115 -0.44 13.35 -0.52
CA SER A 115 -0.66 13.95 0.79
C SER A 115 -2.12 14.20 1.06
N MET A 116 -2.61 13.81 2.24
CA MET A 116 -3.89 14.24 2.80
C MET A 116 -5.08 14.08 1.83
N GLY A 117 -5.83 15.15 1.59
CA GLY A 117 -6.95 15.19 0.61
C GLY A 117 -7.96 14.07 0.84
N GLU A 118 -8.10 13.21 -0.15
CA GLU A 118 -9.01 12.05 -0.12
C GLU A 118 -8.39 10.79 0.50
N LEU A 119 -7.11 10.82 0.91
CA LEU A 119 -6.49 9.71 1.63
C LEU A 119 -7.11 9.58 3.02
N ASN A 120 -7.40 8.34 3.41
CA ASN A 120 -8.09 8.00 4.64
C ASN A 120 -7.58 6.65 5.13
N SER A 121 -6.56 6.69 5.99
CA SER A 121 -5.85 5.49 6.44
C SER A 121 -5.46 4.59 5.24
N PRO A 122 -4.66 5.08 4.27
CA PRO A 122 -4.29 4.29 3.11
C PRO A 122 -3.43 3.10 3.53
N TRP A 123 -3.72 1.90 2.98
CA TRP A 123 -2.95 0.70 3.26
C TRP A 123 -2.52 -0.04 1.99
N GLY A 124 -3.48 -0.42 1.14
CA GLY A 124 -3.24 -1.23 -0.04
C GLY A 124 -2.59 -0.43 -1.17
N LEU A 125 -1.57 -0.98 -1.80
CA LEU A 125 -0.83 -0.38 -2.90
C LEU A 125 -0.68 -1.38 -4.04
N ALA A 126 -0.95 -0.97 -5.29
CA ALA A 126 -0.68 -1.78 -6.46
C ALA A 126 -0.44 -0.90 -7.69
N LEU A 127 0.54 -1.23 -8.52
CA LEU A 127 0.71 -0.63 -9.84
C LEU A 127 -0.11 -1.42 -10.86
N ALA A 128 -1.00 -0.75 -11.56
CA ALA A 128 -1.82 -1.38 -12.57
C ALA A 128 -0.98 -1.78 -13.79
N PRO A 129 -1.15 -2.99 -14.34
CA PRO A 129 -0.44 -3.41 -15.53
C PRO A 129 -0.93 -2.64 -16.76
N ASP A 130 -0.14 -2.65 -17.84
CA ASP A 130 -0.38 -1.88 -19.08
C ASP A 130 -1.70 -2.23 -19.79
N ASP A 131 -2.33 -3.33 -19.43
CA ASP A 131 -3.59 -3.83 -19.97
C ASP A 131 -4.77 -3.79 -18.98
N PHE A 132 -4.68 -3.00 -17.91
CA PHE A 132 -5.76 -2.80 -16.93
C PHE A 132 -6.78 -1.72 -17.34
N GLY A 133 -6.99 -1.51 -18.62
CA GLY A 133 -7.98 -0.59 -19.15
C GLY A 133 -7.60 0.88 -18.93
N ARG A 134 -8.54 1.70 -18.45
CA ARG A 134 -8.33 3.15 -18.31
C ARG A 134 -7.27 3.55 -17.27
N PHE A 135 -6.91 2.65 -16.38
CA PHE A 135 -5.95 2.89 -15.30
C PHE A 135 -4.62 2.16 -15.51
N SER A 136 -4.34 1.74 -16.76
CA SER A 136 -3.09 1.07 -17.11
C SER A 136 -1.89 1.95 -16.77
N GLY A 137 -0.93 1.41 -16.01
CA GLY A 137 0.27 2.10 -15.57
C GLY A 137 0.09 3.01 -14.35
N ASP A 138 -1.13 3.15 -13.81
CA ASP A 138 -1.41 4.01 -12.67
C ASP A 138 -1.16 3.30 -11.33
N LEU A 139 -0.79 4.08 -10.31
CA LEU A 139 -0.70 3.61 -8.93
C LEU A 139 -2.07 3.62 -8.27
N LEU A 140 -2.50 2.47 -7.79
CA LEU A 140 -3.73 2.29 -7.03
C LEU A 140 -3.42 2.35 -5.54
N VAL A 141 -4.15 3.19 -4.81
CA VAL A 141 -4.03 3.37 -3.35
C VAL A 141 -5.38 3.07 -2.71
N GLY A 142 -5.44 1.99 -1.95
CA GLY A 142 -6.63 1.57 -1.20
C GLY A 142 -6.67 2.19 0.19
N ASN A 143 -7.75 2.87 0.50
CA ASN A 143 -8.02 3.42 1.82
C ASN A 143 -8.71 2.37 2.71
N PHE A 144 -8.07 1.99 3.81
CA PHE A 144 -8.71 1.17 4.85
C PHE A 144 -9.90 1.91 5.47
N GLY A 145 -9.72 3.19 5.79
CA GLY A 145 -10.70 3.96 6.55
C GLY A 145 -12.04 4.21 5.87
N ASN A 146 -12.13 4.12 4.52
CA ASN A 146 -13.40 4.30 3.80
C ASN A 146 -13.64 3.30 2.67
N GLY A 147 -12.72 2.36 2.47
CA GLY A 147 -12.83 1.29 1.47
C GLY A 147 -12.72 1.71 0.01
N ARG A 148 -12.31 2.93 -0.29
CA ARG A 148 -12.17 3.46 -1.66
C ARG A 148 -10.78 3.21 -2.21
N ILE A 149 -10.68 3.12 -3.53
CA ILE A 149 -9.41 2.97 -4.24
C ILE A 149 -9.17 4.23 -5.07
N HIS A 150 -8.16 4.99 -4.69
CA HIS A 150 -7.70 6.18 -5.39
C HIS A 150 -6.66 5.82 -6.44
N VAL A 151 -6.60 6.61 -7.51
CA VAL A 151 -5.75 6.35 -8.67
C VAL A 151 -4.85 7.56 -8.91
N PHE A 152 -3.55 7.31 -9.03
CA PHE A 152 -2.53 8.33 -9.24
C PHE A 152 -1.69 8.01 -10.47
N ASP A 153 -1.44 9.00 -11.33
CA ASP A 153 -0.55 8.87 -12.49
C ASP A 153 0.91 9.08 -12.05
N PRO A 154 1.76 8.04 -12.05
CA PRO A 154 3.16 8.17 -11.65
C PRO A 154 4.03 8.90 -12.69
N THR A 155 3.49 9.15 -13.88
CA THR A 155 4.21 9.82 -14.98
C THR A 155 4.00 11.33 -15.00
N THR A 156 2.96 11.82 -14.33
CA THR A 156 2.61 13.23 -14.23
C THR A 156 2.77 13.71 -12.79
N LEU A 157 3.47 14.84 -12.61
CA LEU A 157 3.68 15.42 -11.28
C LEU A 157 2.92 16.72 -11.13
N THR A 158 2.38 16.92 -9.93
CA THR A 158 1.82 18.20 -9.49
C THR A 158 2.93 19.25 -9.29
N SER A 159 2.56 20.50 -9.04
CA SER A 159 3.52 21.57 -8.70
C SER A 159 4.36 21.26 -7.45
N ASP A 160 3.84 20.43 -6.54
CA ASP A 160 4.50 20.06 -5.29
C ASP A 160 5.36 18.80 -5.43
N GLY A 161 5.41 18.21 -6.64
CA GLY A 161 6.20 17.05 -6.97
C GLY A 161 5.54 15.71 -6.59
N GLU A 162 4.28 15.72 -6.19
CA GLU A 162 3.47 14.53 -5.95
C GLU A 162 2.91 13.97 -7.26
N PHE A 163 2.43 12.72 -7.25
CA PHE A 163 1.76 12.15 -8.41
C PHE A 163 0.40 12.83 -8.65
N GLU A 164 0.03 13.03 -9.92
CA GLU A 164 -1.27 13.59 -10.28
C GLU A 164 -2.40 12.64 -9.90
N ALA A 165 -3.36 13.13 -9.09
CA ALA A 165 -4.53 12.34 -8.72
C ALA A 165 -5.53 12.30 -9.89
N ILE A 166 -5.78 11.09 -10.45
CA ILE A 166 -6.72 10.88 -11.55
C ILE A 166 -8.16 10.75 -11.04
N GLY A 167 -8.35 10.26 -9.82
CA GLY A 167 -9.65 10.10 -9.19
C GLY A 167 -9.85 8.75 -8.52
N LEU A 168 -11.08 8.23 -8.59
CA LEU A 168 -11.50 6.99 -7.96
C LEU A 168 -11.67 5.85 -8.95
N MET A 169 -11.43 4.63 -8.49
CA MET A 169 -11.89 3.45 -9.21
C MET A 169 -13.42 3.35 -9.11
N HIS A 170 -14.07 3.12 -10.25
CA HIS A 170 -15.51 2.98 -10.35
C HIS A 170 -15.90 1.62 -10.90
N SER A 171 -17.05 1.10 -10.45
CA SER A 171 -17.69 -0.07 -11.05
C SER A 171 -18.23 0.24 -12.44
N ASP A 172 -18.68 -0.79 -13.17
CA ASP A 172 -19.37 -0.68 -14.44
C ASP A 172 -20.68 0.15 -14.38
N ALA A 173 -21.29 0.20 -13.21
CA ALA A 173 -22.46 1.06 -12.93
C ALA A 173 -22.09 2.53 -12.68
N GLY A 174 -20.82 2.92 -12.81
CA GLY A 174 -20.33 4.28 -12.59
C GLY A 174 -20.30 4.74 -11.12
N LYS A 175 -20.44 3.81 -10.18
CA LYS A 175 -20.33 4.12 -8.74
C LYS A 175 -18.91 3.87 -8.26
N PRO A 176 -18.37 4.68 -7.33
CA PRO A 176 -17.09 4.39 -6.70
C PRO A 176 -17.07 2.98 -6.13
N VAL A 177 -15.99 2.24 -6.37
CA VAL A 177 -15.73 0.98 -5.68
C VAL A 177 -15.53 1.30 -4.20
N GLN A 178 -16.25 0.59 -3.34
CA GLN A 178 -16.13 0.72 -1.89
C GLN A 178 -16.17 -0.66 -1.24
N ILE A 179 -15.11 -1.00 -0.53
CA ILE A 179 -14.89 -2.30 0.12
C ILE A 179 -14.61 -2.01 1.60
N ASP A 180 -15.55 -2.34 2.47
CA ASP A 180 -15.44 -2.09 3.90
C ASP A 180 -14.23 -2.82 4.49
N GLY A 181 -13.40 -2.09 5.25
CA GLY A 181 -12.17 -2.60 5.85
C GLY A 181 -11.13 -3.06 4.82
N LEU A 182 -10.97 -2.33 3.69
CA LEU A 182 -10.03 -2.67 2.61
C LEU A 182 -8.59 -2.69 3.12
N TRP A 183 -7.96 -3.87 3.04
CA TRP A 183 -6.54 -4.07 3.35
C TRP A 183 -5.70 -4.08 2.08
N SER A 184 -5.26 -5.24 1.64
CA SER A 184 -4.29 -5.37 0.56
C SER A 184 -4.89 -5.23 -0.83
N LEU A 185 -4.05 -4.78 -1.76
CA LEU A 185 -4.27 -4.81 -3.20
C LEU A 185 -3.10 -5.54 -3.86
N GLN A 186 -3.38 -6.53 -4.72
CA GLN A 186 -2.33 -7.27 -5.42
C GLN A 186 -2.82 -7.77 -6.77
N PHE A 187 -2.10 -7.44 -7.83
CA PHE A 187 -2.38 -8.05 -9.14
C PHE A 187 -1.95 -9.50 -9.19
N GLY A 188 -2.70 -10.31 -9.93
CA GLY A 188 -2.32 -11.68 -10.23
C GLY A 188 -1.00 -11.75 -11.00
N LYS A 189 -0.31 -12.89 -10.88
CA LYS A 189 0.99 -13.13 -11.53
C LYS A 189 0.92 -14.24 -12.59
N GLY A 190 -0.29 -14.69 -12.92
CA GLY A 190 -0.51 -15.75 -13.88
C GLY A 190 -0.52 -15.24 -15.32
N THR A 191 -0.01 -16.05 -16.24
CA THR A 191 0.06 -15.72 -17.68
C THR A 191 -1.16 -16.19 -18.48
N SER A 192 -2.13 -16.83 -17.81
CA SER A 192 -3.36 -17.31 -18.44
C SER A 192 -4.55 -17.25 -17.47
N ALA A 193 -5.77 -17.22 -18.01
CA ALA A 193 -7.01 -17.22 -17.23
C ALA A 193 -7.19 -18.47 -16.32
N THR A 194 -6.46 -19.53 -16.59
CA THR A 194 -6.49 -20.77 -15.79
C THR A 194 -5.36 -20.84 -14.77
N SER A 195 -4.51 -19.81 -14.68
CA SER A 195 -3.45 -19.74 -13.69
C SER A 195 -4.03 -19.66 -12.28
N ALA A 196 -3.52 -20.48 -11.36
CA ALA A 196 -3.97 -20.49 -9.97
C ALA A 196 -3.80 -19.12 -9.25
N ASN A 197 -2.88 -18.29 -9.76
CA ASN A 197 -2.58 -16.94 -9.20
C ASN A 197 -3.36 -15.82 -9.88
N GLY A 198 -4.41 -16.13 -10.66
CA GLY A 198 -5.14 -15.18 -11.48
C GLY A 198 -4.32 -14.59 -12.64
N THR A 199 -4.97 -13.88 -13.54
CA THR A 199 -4.28 -13.14 -14.62
C THR A 199 -3.62 -11.87 -14.07
N THR A 200 -2.64 -11.34 -14.79
CA THR A 200 -2.01 -10.04 -14.50
C THR A 200 -2.99 -8.88 -14.43
N THR A 201 -4.15 -9.00 -15.10
CA THR A 201 -5.23 -8.00 -15.11
C THR A 201 -6.31 -8.22 -14.04
N THR A 202 -6.12 -9.18 -13.14
CA THR A 202 -7.02 -9.39 -11.99
C THR A 202 -6.41 -8.74 -10.75
N LEU A 203 -7.05 -7.72 -10.23
CA LEU A 203 -6.68 -7.10 -8.96
C LEU A 203 -7.37 -7.84 -7.82
N PHE A 204 -6.62 -8.56 -7.01
CA PHE A 204 -7.12 -9.18 -5.79
C PHE A 204 -7.06 -8.20 -4.63
N PHE A 205 -7.98 -8.36 -3.69
CA PHE A 205 -7.99 -7.63 -2.43
C PHE A 205 -8.31 -8.52 -1.24
N THR A 206 -7.84 -8.10 -0.07
CA THR A 206 -8.31 -8.61 1.22
C THR A 206 -8.99 -7.48 1.97
N ALA A 207 -9.97 -7.82 2.79
CA ALA A 207 -10.68 -6.85 3.61
C ALA A 207 -11.18 -7.46 4.92
N GLY A 208 -11.34 -6.63 5.94
CA GLY A 208 -11.93 -6.95 7.23
C GLY A 208 -13.23 -6.18 7.45
N PRO A 209 -14.36 -6.58 6.80
CA PRO A 209 -15.63 -5.87 6.99
C PRO A 209 -16.17 -6.03 8.39
N PHE A 210 -17.09 -5.12 8.77
CA PHE A 210 -17.75 -5.08 10.07
C PHE A 210 -16.78 -4.90 11.26
N GLY A 211 -15.81 -3.97 11.12
CA GLY A 211 -14.82 -3.73 12.16
C GLY A 211 -13.87 -4.92 12.34
N GLU A 212 -13.53 -5.58 11.25
CA GLU A 212 -12.63 -6.73 11.17
C GLU A 212 -13.14 -8.03 11.84
N ASP A 213 -14.41 -8.10 12.19
CA ASP A 213 -15.04 -9.33 12.69
C ASP A 213 -15.09 -10.44 11.64
N HIS A 214 -14.96 -10.09 10.36
CA HIS A 214 -15.01 -11.01 9.23
C HIS A 214 -13.85 -10.79 8.28
N GLY A 215 -13.37 -11.86 7.62
CA GLY A 215 -12.41 -11.79 6.54
C GLY A 215 -13.09 -11.88 5.17
N LEU A 216 -12.68 -11.02 4.24
CA LEU A 216 -13.13 -11.07 2.86
C LEU A 216 -11.92 -11.14 1.91
N PHE A 217 -11.97 -12.05 0.96
CA PHE A 217 -11.06 -12.10 -0.19
C PHE A 217 -11.87 -11.95 -1.47
N GLY A 218 -11.47 -11.05 -2.34
CA GLY A 218 -12.19 -10.79 -3.59
C GLY A 218 -11.28 -10.33 -4.72
N SER A 219 -11.89 -10.06 -5.87
CA SER A 219 -11.17 -9.58 -7.05
C SER A 219 -11.95 -8.54 -7.83
N LEU A 220 -11.22 -7.67 -8.50
CA LEU A 220 -11.70 -6.68 -9.46
C LEU A 220 -11.03 -6.95 -10.80
N VAL A 221 -11.79 -6.84 -11.89
CA VAL A 221 -11.26 -6.95 -13.25
C VAL A 221 -11.68 -5.72 -14.05
N SER A 222 -10.83 -5.28 -14.96
CA SER A 222 -11.21 -4.18 -15.86
C SER A 222 -12.31 -4.63 -16.80
N VAL A 223 -13.35 -3.80 -16.94
CA VAL A 223 -14.39 -4.01 -17.94
C VAL A 223 -14.01 -3.21 -19.18
N PRO A 224 -13.95 -3.85 -20.38
CA PRO A 224 -13.72 -3.11 -21.61
C PRO A 224 -14.77 -2.01 -21.76
N PRO A 225 -14.41 -0.82 -22.27
CA PRO A 225 -15.41 0.20 -22.57
C PRO A 225 -16.48 -0.40 -23.50
N PRO A 226 -17.76 -0.04 -23.32
CA PRO A 226 -18.82 -0.52 -24.19
C PRO A 226 -18.42 -0.22 -25.64
N GLY A 227 -18.30 -1.28 -26.45
CA GLY A 227 -17.84 -1.18 -27.83
C GLY A 227 -18.68 -0.15 -28.57
N ARG A 228 -18.03 0.83 -29.23
CA ARG A 228 -18.72 1.59 -30.25
C ARG A 228 -19.23 0.56 -31.29
N GLN A 229 -20.54 0.37 -31.33
CA GLN A 229 -21.13 -0.39 -32.43
C GLN A 229 -20.70 0.33 -33.70
N GLN A 230 -19.93 -0.36 -34.54
CA GLN A 230 -19.59 0.06 -35.90
C GLN A 230 -20.80 -0.07 -36.80
#